data_c85e505230d5d21edd52ce4257c73e05
#
_entry.id   c85e505230d5d21edd52ce4257c73e05
#
_cell.length_a   1.000
_cell.length_b   1.000
_cell.length_c   1.000
_cell.angle_alpha   90.00
_cell.angle_beta   90.00
_cell.angle_gamma   90.00
#
_symmetry.space_group_name_H-M   'P 1'
#
loop_
_entity.id
_entity.type
_entity.pdbx_description
1 polymer ?
#
loop_
_entity_poly.entity_id
_entity_poly.type
_entity_poly.pdbx_seq_one_letter_code
_entity_poly.pdbx_strand_id
1 'polypeptide(L)'
;KKIEAGLKDMVMALSACPVTIAEILSNVDKIAAGELEIDQFVDGLVDPNAEDIKLGPDEPEVDADGEDGEEDGEDEGGGGGGAATANAKQLEELKQISLEKFAIVRTQAEKMRRAFDKDGYNCPAYVKAQEAIRAELLGFRLTAKSVEKLCDTMRAQVDQVWKLERGIVSLLVDKVGVNRGDVLKDFPKMSMNLAWTDKLLKEGKPYSALLQRNVPAIQELQQKLIDIQKNVVIPLPELKEVNKQMIAGEKRAREAKR
;
A
#
# COMPACT_ATOMS: atom_id res chain seq x y z
N LYS A 1 -18.18 0.21 -13.49
CA LYS A 1 -17.48 -1.06 -13.92
C LYS A 1 -15.99 -0.87 -14.22
N LYS A 2 -15.56 0.09 -15.11
CA LYS A 2 -14.13 0.28 -15.42
C LYS A 2 -13.34 0.93 -14.28
N ILE A 3 -13.93 1.88 -13.55
CA ILE A 3 -13.33 2.52 -12.39
C ILE A 3 -13.18 1.51 -11.25
N GLU A 4 -14.22 0.73 -11.00
CA GLU A 4 -14.20 -0.34 -9.98
C GLU A 4 -13.15 -1.41 -10.29
N ALA A 5 -13.01 -1.80 -11.56
CA ALA A 5 -11.95 -2.72 -11.97
C ALA A 5 -10.56 -2.13 -11.70
N GLY A 6 -10.33 -0.85 -12.00
CA GLY A 6 -9.08 -0.17 -11.70
C GLY A 6 -8.80 -0.07 -10.19
N LEU A 7 -9.81 0.26 -9.39
CA LEU A 7 -9.70 0.26 -7.93
C LEU A 7 -9.42 -1.14 -7.37
N LYS A 8 -10.08 -2.16 -7.90
CA LYS A 8 -9.82 -3.56 -7.53
C LYS A 8 -8.38 -3.97 -7.87
N ASP A 9 -7.88 -3.62 -9.04
CA ASP A 9 -6.49 -3.88 -9.43
C ASP A 9 -5.50 -3.18 -8.47
N MET A 10 -5.80 -1.94 -8.06
CA MET A 10 -5.00 -1.21 -7.08
C MET A 10 -5.02 -1.91 -5.72
N VAL A 11 -6.19 -2.30 -5.19
CA VAL A 11 -6.32 -3.01 -3.92
C VAL A 11 -5.61 -4.37 -3.99
N MET A 12 -5.67 -5.07 -5.12
CA MET A 12 -4.92 -6.31 -5.32
C MET A 12 -3.41 -6.10 -5.24
N ALA A 13 -2.88 -5.06 -5.87
CA ALA A 13 -1.47 -4.71 -5.77
C ALA A 13 -1.09 -4.31 -4.34
N LEU A 14 -1.90 -3.46 -3.69
CA LEU A 14 -1.69 -3.03 -2.31
C LEU A 14 -1.71 -4.21 -1.32
N SER A 15 -2.59 -5.20 -1.53
CA SER A 15 -2.67 -6.41 -0.69
C SER A 15 -1.45 -7.33 -0.81
N ALA A 16 -0.67 -7.19 -1.87
CA ALA A 16 0.58 -7.92 -2.05
C ALA A 16 1.77 -7.29 -1.30
N CYS A 17 1.64 -6.05 -0.81
CA CYS A 17 2.72 -5.31 -0.17
C CYS A 17 2.52 -5.24 1.35
N PRO A 18 3.41 -5.83 2.17
CA PRO A 18 3.29 -5.80 3.62
C PRO A 18 3.31 -4.40 4.23
N VAL A 19 3.96 -3.43 3.58
CA VAL A 19 3.97 -2.03 4.06
C VAL A 19 2.58 -1.41 4.01
N THR A 20 1.85 -1.63 2.93
CA THR A 20 0.47 -1.13 2.80
C THR A 20 -0.48 -1.86 3.75
N ILE A 21 -0.26 -3.15 4.00
CA ILE A 21 -0.99 -3.91 5.02
C ILE A 21 -0.75 -3.30 6.41
N ALA A 22 0.49 -2.96 6.74
CA ALA A 22 0.82 -2.30 8.02
C ALA A 22 0.14 -0.93 8.15
N GLU A 23 0.09 -0.14 7.08
CA GLU A 23 -0.63 1.16 7.06
C GLU A 23 -2.14 0.96 7.22
N ILE A 24 -2.73 -0.03 6.55
CA ILE A 24 -4.14 -0.41 6.74
C ILE A 24 -4.40 -0.73 8.21
N LEU A 25 -3.59 -1.59 8.83
CA LEU A 25 -3.75 -1.98 10.22
C LEU A 25 -3.56 -0.81 11.19
N SER A 26 -2.66 0.14 10.88
CA SER A 26 -2.50 1.38 11.64
C SER A 26 -3.77 2.26 11.59
N ASN A 27 -4.42 2.36 10.43
CA ASN A 27 -5.70 3.09 10.32
C ASN A 27 -6.82 2.35 11.07
N VAL A 28 -6.83 1.02 11.05
CA VAL A 28 -7.77 0.19 11.84
C VAL A 28 -7.59 0.42 13.35
N ASP A 29 -6.36 0.56 13.82
CA ASP A 29 -6.09 0.88 15.23
C ASP A 29 -6.64 2.26 15.62
N LYS A 30 -6.56 3.26 14.73
CA LYS A 30 -7.16 4.58 14.91
C LYS A 30 -8.68 4.53 14.92
N ILE A 31 -9.29 3.67 14.08
CA ILE A 31 -10.75 3.44 14.09
C ILE A 31 -11.19 2.79 15.40
N ALA A 32 -10.44 1.81 15.88
CA ALA A 32 -10.72 1.17 17.17
C ALA A 32 -10.58 2.14 18.35
N ALA A 33 -9.61 3.08 18.30
CA ALA A 33 -9.42 4.12 19.29
C ALA A 33 -10.44 5.28 19.19
N GLY A 34 -11.26 5.33 18.12
CA GLY A 34 -12.20 6.41 17.87
C GLY A 34 -11.54 7.72 17.34
N GLU A 35 -10.29 7.62 16.88
CA GLU A 35 -9.56 8.75 16.27
C GLU A 35 -9.88 8.93 14.78
N LEU A 36 -10.43 7.89 14.15
CA LEU A 36 -10.83 7.87 12.75
C LEU A 36 -12.21 7.22 12.62
N GLU A 37 -13.12 7.86 11.91
CA GLU A 37 -14.43 7.30 11.58
C GLU A 37 -14.30 6.20 10.53
N ILE A 38 -15.11 5.13 10.64
CA ILE A 38 -15.03 3.98 9.74
C ILE A 38 -15.34 4.35 8.29
N ASP A 39 -16.31 5.22 8.05
CA ASP A 39 -16.75 5.70 6.73
C ASP A 39 -15.67 6.52 5.99
N GLN A 40 -14.73 7.11 6.73
CA GLN A 40 -13.58 7.79 6.12
C GLN A 40 -12.56 6.80 5.54
N PHE A 41 -12.58 5.54 5.96
CA PHE A 41 -11.63 4.51 5.55
C PHE A 41 -12.28 3.42 4.69
N VAL A 42 -13.47 2.94 5.08
CA VAL A 42 -14.24 1.89 4.42
C VAL A 42 -15.59 2.45 3.98
N ASP A 43 -15.85 2.41 2.67
CA ASP A 43 -17.11 2.84 2.04
C ASP A 43 -18.21 1.76 2.15
N GLY A 44 -17.82 0.51 2.37
CA GLY A 44 -18.72 -0.62 2.55
C GLY A 44 -18.03 -1.96 2.43
N LEU A 45 -18.83 -3.01 2.59
CA LEU A 45 -18.40 -4.40 2.39
C LEU A 45 -18.88 -4.88 1.01
N VAL A 46 -18.04 -5.67 0.34
CA VAL A 46 -18.37 -6.35 -0.91
C VAL A 46 -18.79 -7.76 -0.58
N ASP A 47 -20.08 -8.08 -0.74
CA ASP A 47 -20.55 -9.45 -0.68
C ASP A 47 -20.42 -10.06 -2.08
N PRO A 48 -19.63 -11.15 -2.26
CA PRO A 48 -19.51 -11.81 -3.56
C PRO A 48 -20.83 -12.41 -4.06
N ASN A 49 -21.86 -12.55 -3.20
CA ASN A 49 -23.15 -13.13 -3.51
C ASN A 49 -24.32 -12.13 -3.44
N ALA A 50 -24.11 -10.88 -3.04
CA ALA A 50 -25.13 -9.85 -2.98
C ALA A 50 -24.83 -8.70 -3.93
N GLU A 51 -25.88 -8.10 -4.51
CA GLU A 51 -25.80 -6.79 -5.17
C GLU A 51 -25.26 -5.77 -4.16
N ASP A 52 -24.30 -4.95 -4.60
CA ASP A 52 -23.59 -3.93 -3.81
C ASP A 52 -24.50 -3.24 -2.78
N ILE A 53 -24.29 -3.51 -1.50
CA ILE A 53 -24.91 -2.72 -0.43
C ILE A 53 -24.18 -1.38 -0.39
N LYS A 54 -24.70 -0.39 -1.08
CA LYS A 54 -24.29 1.00 -0.95
C LYS A 54 -24.80 1.52 0.39
N LEU A 55 -23.90 1.68 1.36
CA LEU A 55 -24.14 2.43 2.58
C LEU A 55 -23.79 3.91 2.31
N GLY A 56 -24.70 4.61 1.67
CA GLY A 56 -24.63 6.05 1.49
C GLY A 56 -25.96 6.54 0.96
N PRO A 57 -26.50 7.69 1.40
CA PRO A 57 -27.68 8.25 0.78
C PRO A 57 -27.34 8.56 -0.69
N ASP A 58 -28.14 8.01 -1.60
CA ASP A 58 -28.26 8.57 -2.94
C ASP A 58 -28.60 10.06 -2.74
N GLU A 59 -27.65 10.95 -3.03
CA GLU A 59 -28.02 12.33 -3.26
C GLU A 59 -28.91 12.32 -4.50
N PRO A 60 -30.19 12.73 -4.40
CA PRO A 60 -30.99 12.90 -5.58
C PRO A 60 -30.33 13.98 -6.44
N GLU A 61 -29.99 13.61 -7.68
CA GLU A 61 -29.68 14.60 -8.71
C GLU A 61 -30.90 15.53 -8.79
N VAL A 62 -30.80 16.73 -8.24
CA VAL A 62 -31.75 17.81 -8.43
C VAL A 62 -31.56 18.30 -9.85
N ASP A 63 -32.39 17.80 -10.76
CA ASP A 63 -32.67 18.48 -12.00
C ASP A 63 -33.21 19.86 -11.67
N ALA A 64 -32.44 20.89 -11.97
CA ALA A 64 -32.85 22.27 -11.89
C ALA A 64 -33.66 22.57 -13.16
N ASP A 65 -34.97 22.46 -13.03
CA ASP A 65 -35.85 23.27 -13.92
C ASP A 65 -37.25 23.42 -13.28
N GLY A 66 -37.66 24.69 -13.11
CA GLY A 66 -39.06 25.08 -13.25
C GLY A 66 -39.88 25.43 -12.02
N GLU A 67 -39.96 26.74 -11.79
CA GLU A 67 -41.18 27.54 -11.49
C GLU A 67 -41.84 27.48 -10.10
N ASP A 68 -41.86 28.70 -9.53
CA ASP A 68 -42.85 29.41 -8.68
C ASP A 68 -44.08 28.61 -8.20
N GLY A 69 -44.27 28.69 -6.86
CA GLY A 69 -45.51 28.35 -6.19
C GLY A 69 -45.41 28.57 -4.70
N GLU A 70 -45.76 29.79 -4.30
CA GLU A 70 -46.04 30.13 -2.89
C GLU A 70 -47.25 29.31 -2.40
N GLU A 71 -47.09 28.58 -1.29
CA GLU A 71 -48.19 28.32 -0.36
C GLU A 71 -47.68 28.05 1.08
N ASP A 72 -48.17 28.88 1.92
CA ASP A 72 -48.10 28.86 3.37
C ASP A 72 -48.64 27.54 3.95
N GLY A 73 -47.92 26.91 4.87
CA GLY A 73 -48.42 25.74 5.59
C GLY A 73 -47.50 25.37 6.76
N GLU A 74 -47.76 26.00 7.92
CA GLU A 74 -47.24 25.52 9.19
C GLU A 74 -47.70 24.10 9.44
N ASP A 75 -46.73 23.13 9.56
CA ASP A 75 -47.00 21.90 10.32
C ASP A 75 -45.76 21.49 11.14
N GLU A 76 -45.94 21.55 12.44
CA GLU A 76 -45.06 20.97 13.44
C GLU A 76 -45.07 19.44 13.32
N GLY A 77 -43.88 18.79 13.25
CA GLY A 77 -43.85 17.37 13.45
C GLY A 77 -42.54 16.67 13.21
N GLY A 78 -41.69 16.62 14.21
CA GLY A 78 -40.76 15.53 14.55
C GLY A 78 -40.56 14.38 13.57
N GLY A 79 -39.53 14.41 12.72
CA GLY A 79 -39.16 13.31 11.87
C GLY A 79 -37.66 13.11 11.67
N GLY A 80 -36.81 14.00 12.22
CA GLY A 80 -35.36 13.95 11.99
C GLY A 80 -34.56 12.92 12.83
N GLY A 81 -35.15 12.32 13.83
CA GLY A 81 -34.45 11.42 14.76
C GLY A 81 -34.27 9.97 14.27
N GLY A 82 -35.16 9.49 13.40
CA GLY A 82 -35.17 8.10 12.98
C GLY A 82 -34.08 7.75 11.94
N ALA A 83 -33.85 8.62 10.99
CA ALA A 83 -32.83 8.40 9.93
C ALA A 83 -31.41 8.53 10.49
N ALA A 84 -31.17 9.50 11.37
CA ALA A 84 -29.84 9.68 12.01
C ALA A 84 -29.48 8.51 12.93
N THR A 85 -30.45 7.97 13.67
CA THR A 85 -30.24 6.79 14.54
C THR A 85 -30.09 5.50 13.75
N ALA A 86 -30.76 5.34 12.60
CA ALA A 86 -30.57 4.19 11.69
C ALA A 86 -29.17 4.22 11.06
N ASN A 87 -28.73 5.37 10.57
CA ASN A 87 -27.39 5.58 10.02
C ASN A 87 -26.29 5.30 11.05
N ALA A 88 -26.43 5.78 12.28
CA ALA A 88 -25.50 5.53 13.37
C ALA A 88 -25.38 4.03 13.71
N LYS A 89 -26.49 3.29 13.70
CA LYS A 89 -26.48 1.83 13.91
C LYS A 89 -25.78 1.09 12.78
N GLN A 90 -26.05 1.46 11.52
CA GLN A 90 -25.40 0.87 10.35
C GLN A 90 -23.88 1.11 10.34
N LEU A 91 -23.44 2.30 10.72
CA LEU A 91 -22.01 2.63 10.86
C LEU A 91 -21.35 1.80 11.96
N GLU A 92 -22.04 1.61 13.09
CA GLU A 92 -21.49 0.80 14.19
C GLU A 92 -21.43 -0.70 13.81
N GLU A 93 -22.43 -1.23 13.11
CA GLU A 93 -22.40 -2.59 12.55
C GLU A 93 -21.27 -2.75 11.52
N LEU A 94 -21.11 -1.79 10.60
CA LEU A 94 -20.01 -1.79 9.63
C LEU A 94 -18.65 -1.77 10.34
N LYS A 95 -18.50 -0.95 11.38
CA LYS A 95 -17.28 -0.85 12.18
C LYS A 95 -16.98 -2.20 12.85
N GLN A 96 -17.96 -2.83 13.46
CA GLN A 96 -17.78 -4.09 14.20
C GLN A 96 -17.36 -5.22 13.27
N ILE A 97 -18.07 -5.42 12.16
CA ILE A 97 -17.76 -6.44 11.14
C ILE A 97 -16.37 -6.15 10.52
N SER A 98 -16.07 -4.88 10.26
CA SER A 98 -14.77 -4.50 9.70
C SER A 98 -13.63 -4.81 10.66
N LEU A 99 -13.76 -4.50 11.95
CA LEU A 99 -12.75 -4.79 12.96
C LEU A 99 -12.49 -6.30 13.09
N GLU A 100 -13.52 -7.14 13.05
CA GLU A 100 -13.38 -8.60 13.07
C GLU A 100 -12.58 -9.11 11.85
N LYS A 101 -12.94 -8.67 10.65
CA LYS A 101 -12.21 -9.04 9.42
C LYS A 101 -10.76 -8.53 9.42
N PHE A 102 -10.52 -7.31 9.88
CA PHE A 102 -9.15 -6.78 10.00
C PHE A 102 -8.32 -7.50 11.08
N ALA A 103 -8.95 -8.08 12.10
CA ALA A 103 -8.24 -8.96 13.06
C ALA A 103 -7.70 -10.22 12.37
N ILE A 104 -8.45 -10.77 11.40
CA ILE A 104 -7.97 -11.89 10.56
C ILE A 104 -6.77 -11.43 9.72
N VAL A 105 -6.87 -10.27 9.07
CA VAL A 105 -5.76 -9.68 8.27
C VAL A 105 -4.52 -9.51 9.15
N ARG A 106 -4.65 -8.99 10.38
CA ARG A 106 -3.55 -8.85 11.35
C ARG A 106 -2.87 -10.18 11.65
N THR A 107 -3.66 -11.19 11.96
CA THR A 107 -3.16 -12.54 12.26
C THR A 107 -2.40 -13.13 11.08
N GLN A 108 -2.91 -12.96 9.86
CA GLN A 108 -2.24 -13.46 8.66
C GLN A 108 -0.97 -12.64 8.32
N ALA A 109 -0.97 -11.33 8.55
CA ALA A 109 0.21 -10.48 8.38
C ALA A 109 1.36 -10.89 9.30
N GLU A 110 1.06 -11.25 10.56
CA GLU A 110 2.06 -11.79 11.49
C GLU A 110 2.59 -13.15 11.03
N LYS A 111 1.72 -14.04 10.55
CA LYS A 111 2.15 -15.34 10.00
C LYS A 111 3.05 -15.16 8.78
N MET A 112 2.69 -14.24 7.89
CA MET A 112 3.47 -13.91 6.70
C MET A 112 4.86 -13.39 7.07
N ARG A 113 4.96 -12.50 8.07
CA ARG A 113 6.24 -12.00 8.58
C ARG A 113 7.10 -13.10 9.18
N ARG A 114 6.53 -13.95 10.04
CA ARG A 114 7.24 -15.11 10.62
C ARG A 114 7.72 -16.09 9.57
N ALA A 115 6.90 -16.34 8.53
CA ALA A 115 7.27 -17.20 7.41
C ALA A 115 8.42 -16.60 6.60
N PHE A 116 8.41 -15.30 6.35
CA PHE A 116 9.50 -14.58 5.68
C PHE A 116 10.81 -14.66 6.46
N ASP A 117 10.76 -14.44 7.78
CA ASP A 117 11.95 -14.45 8.64
C ASP A 117 12.56 -15.86 8.75
N LYS A 118 11.73 -16.92 8.71
CA LYS A 118 12.17 -18.31 8.88
C LYS A 118 12.59 -18.97 7.56
N ASP A 119 11.73 -18.89 6.56
CA ASP A 119 11.83 -19.69 5.34
C ASP A 119 12.05 -18.83 4.09
N GLY A 120 12.02 -17.51 4.24
CA GLY A 120 12.21 -16.53 3.18
C GLY A 120 10.95 -16.23 2.37
N TYR A 121 11.13 -15.41 1.34
CA TYR A 121 10.07 -14.99 0.44
C TYR A 121 9.56 -16.17 -0.40
N ASN A 122 8.26 -16.15 -0.70
CA ASN A 122 7.58 -17.15 -1.56
C ASN A 122 7.53 -18.58 -0.99
N CYS A 123 7.84 -18.78 0.30
CA CYS A 123 7.57 -20.07 0.92
C CYS A 123 6.06 -20.36 0.99
N PRO A 124 5.61 -21.64 1.03
CA PRO A 124 4.19 -21.98 1.02
C PRO A 124 3.38 -21.31 2.12
N ALA A 125 3.97 -21.12 3.31
CA ALA A 125 3.33 -20.45 4.42
C ALA A 125 3.14 -18.94 4.17
N TYR A 126 4.13 -18.29 3.53
CA TYR A 126 4.06 -16.90 3.12
C TYR A 126 2.95 -16.67 2.08
N VAL A 127 2.95 -17.49 1.02
CA VAL A 127 1.95 -17.39 -0.06
C VAL A 127 0.54 -17.60 0.47
N LYS A 128 0.33 -18.63 1.30
CA LYS A 128 -0.98 -18.91 1.91
C LYS A 128 -1.48 -17.75 2.77
N ALA A 129 -0.60 -17.14 3.56
CA ALA A 129 -0.96 -15.98 4.37
C ALA A 129 -1.28 -14.76 3.50
N GLN A 130 -0.52 -14.53 2.43
CA GLN A 130 -0.75 -13.43 1.48
C GLN A 130 -2.10 -13.60 0.74
N GLU A 131 -2.43 -14.82 0.30
CA GLU A 131 -3.71 -15.12 -0.35
C GLU A 131 -4.90 -14.90 0.61
N ALA A 132 -4.75 -15.29 1.88
CA ALA A 132 -5.77 -15.04 2.89
C ALA A 132 -5.99 -13.53 3.14
N ILE A 133 -4.91 -12.75 3.23
CA ILE A 133 -4.98 -11.28 3.34
C ILE A 133 -5.68 -10.68 2.12
N ARG A 134 -5.31 -11.14 0.92
CA ARG A 134 -5.93 -10.67 -0.34
C ARG A 134 -7.42 -10.95 -0.36
N ALA A 135 -7.85 -12.16 0.02
CA ALA A 135 -9.25 -12.54 0.06
C ALA A 135 -10.06 -11.63 0.98
N GLU A 136 -9.55 -11.36 2.19
CA GLU A 136 -10.22 -10.46 3.14
C GLU A 136 -10.26 -9.02 2.64
N LEU A 137 -9.16 -8.48 2.11
CA LEU A 137 -9.12 -7.09 1.63
C LEU A 137 -9.99 -6.85 0.39
N LEU A 138 -10.20 -7.86 -0.46
CA LEU A 138 -11.13 -7.77 -1.59
C LEU A 138 -12.61 -7.75 -1.14
N GLY A 139 -12.89 -8.16 0.09
CA GLY A 139 -14.21 -8.05 0.72
C GLY A 139 -14.52 -6.64 1.25
N PHE A 140 -13.58 -5.69 1.13
CA PHE A 140 -13.79 -4.30 1.52
C PHE A 140 -13.83 -3.37 0.30
N ARG A 141 -14.75 -2.42 0.34
CA ARG A 141 -14.71 -1.23 -0.50
C ARG A 141 -14.02 -0.12 0.29
N LEU A 142 -12.73 0.09 0.04
CA LEU A 142 -11.99 1.20 0.64
C LEU A 142 -12.38 2.50 -0.06
N THR A 143 -12.42 3.60 0.69
CA THR A 143 -12.67 4.92 0.12
C THR A 143 -11.55 5.30 -0.88
N ALA A 144 -11.88 6.06 -1.92
CA ALA A 144 -10.91 6.49 -2.92
C ALA A 144 -9.72 7.24 -2.29
N LYS A 145 -9.98 8.06 -1.27
CA LYS A 145 -8.98 8.80 -0.50
C LYS A 145 -8.03 7.86 0.26
N SER A 146 -8.57 6.78 0.85
CA SER A 146 -7.76 5.78 1.55
C SER A 146 -6.87 5.00 0.59
N VAL A 147 -7.42 4.58 -0.56
CA VAL A 147 -6.63 3.91 -1.61
C VAL A 147 -5.50 4.81 -2.12
N GLU A 148 -5.78 6.09 -2.39
CA GLU A 148 -4.76 7.06 -2.82
C GLU A 148 -3.64 7.20 -1.80
N LYS A 149 -3.97 7.35 -0.51
CA LYS A 149 -2.99 7.42 0.58
C LYS A 149 -2.11 6.16 0.68
N LEU A 150 -2.70 4.98 0.51
CA LEU A 150 -1.96 3.72 0.49
C LEU A 150 -1.02 3.62 -0.71
N CYS A 151 -1.46 4.11 -1.89
CA CYS A 151 -0.61 4.21 -3.08
C CYS A 151 0.57 5.15 -2.86
N ASP A 152 0.36 6.29 -2.22
CA ASP A 152 1.42 7.25 -1.91
C ASP A 152 2.44 6.68 -0.92
N THR A 153 1.99 5.92 0.08
CA THR A 153 2.87 5.20 1.01
C THR A 153 3.76 4.22 0.27
N MET A 154 3.21 3.43 -0.66
CA MET A 154 3.98 2.50 -1.47
C MET A 154 4.97 3.23 -2.39
N ARG A 155 4.57 4.30 -3.06
CA ARG A 155 5.46 5.13 -3.90
C ARG A 155 6.62 5.68 -3.10
N ALA A 156 6.35 6.23 -1.92
CA ALA A 156 7.38 6.80 -1.05
C ALA A 156 8.44 5.74 -0.67
N GLN A 157 8.02 4.50 -0.38
CA GLN A 157 8.95 3.40 -0.10
C GLN A 157 9.81 3.04 -1.32
N VAL A 158 9.21 2.92 -2.50
CA VAL A 158 9.95 2.62 -3.73
C VAL A 158 10.90 3.75 -4.11
N ASP A 159 10.49 5.01 -3.95
CA ASP A 159 11.34 6.18 -4.20
C ASP A 159 12.54 6.23 -3.25
N GLN A 160 12.35 5.84 -1.99
CA GLN A 160 13.44 5.72 -1.03
C GLN A 160 14.45 4.65 -1.48
N VAL A 161 13.96 3.48 -1.91
CA VAL A 161 14.83 2.42 -2.45
C VAL A 161 15.62 2.95 -3.66
N TRP A 162 14.98 3.60 -4.62
CA TRP A 162 15.65 4.16 -5.80
C TRP A 162 16.67 5.25 -5.47
N LYS A 163 16.42 6.07 -4.45
CA LYS A 163 17.39 7.07 -3.99
C LYS A 163 18.64 6.41 -3.45
N LEU A 164 18.50 5.36 -2.62
CA LEU A 164 19.63 4.62 -2.07
C LEU A 164 20.43 3.89 -3.15
N GLU A 165 19.74 3.20 -4.07
CA GLU A 165 20.38 2.50 -5.19
C GLU A 165 21.15 3.46 -6.10
N ARG A 166 20.57 4.60 -6.46
CA ARG A 166 21.25 5.65 -7.23
C ARG A 166 22.43 6.23 -6.47
N GLY A 167 22.32 6.38 -5.16
CA GLY A 167 23.42 6.81 -4.30
C GLY A 167 24.62 5.85 -4.36
N ILE A 168 24.37 4.53 -4.28
CA ILE A 168 25.43 3.51 -4.41
C ILE A 168 26.08 3.59 -5.81
N VAL A 169 25.28 3.66 -6.87
CA VAL A 169 25.79 3.75 -8.25
C VAL A 169 26.62 5.01 -8.43
N SER A 170 26.17 6.18 -7.95
CA SER A 170 26.90 7.44 -8.02
C SER A 170 28.22 7.38 -7.26
N LEU A 171 28.24 6.81 -6.04
CA LEU A 171 29.50 6.63 -5.30
C LEU A 171 30.50 5.77 -6.10
N LEU A 172 30.05 4.66 -6.66
CA LEU A 172 30.91 3.73 -7.39
C LEU A 172 31.40 4.32 -8.73
N VAL A 173 30.54 5.01 -9.47
CA VAL A 173 30.87 5.56 -10.78
C VAL A 173 31.61 6.89 -10.64
N ASP A 174 31.05 7.85 -9.89
CA ASP A 174 31.52 9.23 -9.89
C ASP A 174 32.66 9.46 -8.90
N LYS A 175 32.71 8.74 -7.78
CA LYS A 175 33.72 8.90 -6.73
C LYS A 175 34.84 7.86 -6.81
N VAL A 176 34.48 6.62 -7.14
CA VAL A 176 35.46 5.51 -7.20
C VAL A 176 36.01 5.34 -8.61
N GLY A 177 35.24 5.66 -9.66
CA GLY A 177 35.64 5.54 -11.06
C GLY A 177 35.45 4.13 -11.64
N VAL A 178 34.53 3.32 -11.07
CA VAL A 178 34.15 2.02 -11.65
C VAL A 178 33.33 2.26 -12.91
N ASN A 179 33.51 1.43 -13.92
CA ASN A 179 32.73 1.52 -15.15
C ASN A 179 31.25 1.32 -14.83
N ARG A 180 30.40 2.22 -15.32
CA ARG A 180 28.94 2.19 -15.07
C ARG A 180 28.28 0.89 -15.56
N GLY A 181 28.73 0.36 -16.70
CA GLY A 181 28.20 -0.89 -17.24
C GLY A 181 28.47 -2.09 -16.32
N ASP A 182 29.67 -2.14 -15.74
CA ASP A 182 30.05 -3.19 -14.79
C ASP A 182 29.25 -3.06 -13.48
N VAL A 183 29.11 -1.83 -12.96
CA VAL A 183 28.29 -1.56 -11.77
C VAL A 183 26.86 -2.02 -11.98
N LEU A 184 26.21 -1.66 -13.09
CA LEU A 184 24.81 -2.02 -13.35
C LEU A 184 24.63 -3.53 -13.56
N LYS A 185 25.61 -4.21 -14.16
CA LYS A 185 25.58 -5.66 -14.35
C LYS A 185 25.67 -6.43 -13.03
N ASP A 186 26.52 -5.96 -12.12
CA ASP A 186 26.74 -6.61 -10.83
C ASP A 186 25.77 -6.11 -9.74
N PHE A 187 25.00 -5.05 -10.01
CA PHE A 187 24.13 -4.38 -9.05
C PHE A 187 23.19 -5.32 -8.28
N PRO A 188 22.49 -6.28 -8.93
CA PRO A 188 21.61 -7.20 -8.22
C PRO A 188 22.31 -8.07 -7.18
N LYS A 189 23.60 -8.35 -7.39
CA LYS A 189 24.41 -9.20 -6.50
C LYS A 189 25.08 -8.40 -5.39
N MET A 190 25.32 -7.12 -5.63
CA MET A 190 26.08 -6.27 -4.72
C MET A 190 25.24 -5.36 -3.85
N SER A 191 24.06 -4.96 -4.29
CA SER A 191 23.26 -3.88 -3.67
C SER A 191 22.96 -4.08 -2.18
N MET A 192 22.89 -5.33 -1.74
CA MET A 192 22.65 -5.70 -0.34
C MET A 192 23.72 -6.66 0.22
N ASN A 193 24.89 -6.72 -0.40
CA ASN A 193 26.00 -7.59 0.03
C ASN A 193 27.14 -6.75 0.56
N LEU A 194 27.24 -6.59 1.86
CA LEU A 194 28.28 -5.79 2.52
C LEU A 194 29.71 -6.30 2.23
N ALA A 195 29.88 -7.62 2.03
CA ALA A 195 31.16 -8.24 1.74
C ALA A 195 31.60 -8.04 0.28
N TRP A 196 30.75 -7.49 -0.59
CA TRP A 196 31.07 -7.28 -2.00
C TRP A 196 32.22 -6.26 -2.17
N THR A 197 32.26 -5.21 -1.38
CA THR A 197 33.33 -4.19 -1.40
C THR A 197 34.67 -4.80 -1.06
N ASP A 198 34.73 -5.72 -0.09
CA ASP A 198 35.97 -6.41 0.30
C ASP A 198 36.50 -7.32 -0.82
N LYS A 199 35.55 -7.97 -1.53
CA LYS A 199 35.89 -8.78 -2.70
C LYS A 199 36.49 -7.92 -3.81
N LEU A 200 35.88 -6.79 -4.10
CA LEU A 200 36.32 -5.87 -5.13
C LEU A 200 37.71 -5.23 -4.79
N LEU A 201 37.99 -4.97 -3.51
CA LEU A 201 39.28 -4.49 -3.04
C LEU A 201 40.39 -5.55 -3.27
N LYS A 202 40.11 -6.82 -3.07
CA LYS A 202 41.08 -7.93 -3.29
C LYS A 202 41.48 -8.10 -4.76
N GLU A 203 40.70 -7.61 -5.70
CA GLU A 203 41.03 -7.66 -7.13
C GLU A 203 42.16 -6.72 -7.53
N GLY A 204 42.58 -5.78 -6.67
CA GLY A 204 43.73 -4.93 -6.90
C GLY A 204 43.62 -3.99 -8.11
N LYS A 205 42.40 -3.52 -8.40
CA LYS A 205 42.13 -2.61 -9.54
C LYS A 205 42.71 -1.21 -9.31
N PRO A 206 42.96 -0.41 -10.36
CA PRO A 206 43.50 0.94 -10.24
C PRO A 206 42.69 1.87 -9.32
N TYR A 207 41.40 1.62 -9.17
CA TYR A 207 40.48 2.41 -8.32
C TYR A 207 40.42 1.92 -6.86
N SER A 208 41.20 0.88 -6.47
CA SER A 208 41.09 0.27 -5.11
C SER A 208 41.35 1.27 -3.99
N ALA A 209 42.25 2.22 -4.15
CA ALA A 209 42.51 3.26 -3.14
C ALA A 209 41.31 4.20 -2.95
N LEU A 210 40.62 4.57 -4.03
CA LEU A 210 39.38 5.38 -3.98
C LEU A 210 38.23 4.57 -3.43
N LEU A 211 38.12 3.30 -3.80
CA LEU A 211 37.11 2.39 -3.27
C LEU A 211 37.24 2.27 -1.75
N GLN A 212 38.45 2.02 -1.23
CA GLN A 212 38.71 1.87 0.20
C GLN A 212 38.24 3.08 1.01
N ARG A 213 38.43 4.30 0.48
CA ARG A 213 37.96 5.54 1.13
C ARG A 213 36.43 5.65 1.16
N ASN A 214 35.74 5.08 0.18
CA ASN A 214 34.28 5.17 0.02
C ASN A 214 33.53 3.95 0.57
N VAL A 215 34.23 2.88 0.98
CA VAL A 215 33.62 1.66 1.54
C VAL A 215 32.61 1.96 2.65
N PRO A 216 32.90 2.79 3.67
CA PRO A 216 31.93 3.05 4.75
C PRO A 216 30.65 3.68 4.22
N ALA A 217 30.72 4.63 3.30
CA ALA A 217 29.55 5.28 2.72
C ALA A 217 28.74 4.33 1.85
N ILE A 218 29.38 3.44 1.08
CA ILE A 218 28.72 2.43 0.28
C ILE A 218 27.99 1.42 1.18
N GLN A 219 28.69 0.91 2.21
CA GLN A 219 28.12 -0.05 3.16
C GLN A 219 26.97 0.54 3.98
N GLU A 220 27.02 1.83 4.32
CA GLU A 220 25.90 2.51 4.98
C GLU A 220 24.65 2.50 4.10
N LEU A 221 24.78 2.79 2.80
CA LEU A 221 23.64 2.75 1.87
C LEU A 221 23.13 1.32 1.65
N GLN A 222 24.03 0.34 1.56
CA GLN A 222 23.67 -1.08 1.47
C GLN A 222 22.92 -1.53 2.73
N GLN A 223 23.38 -1.13 3.92
CA GLN A 223 22.70 -1.45 5.18
C GLN A 223 21.30 -0.86 5.22
N LYS A 224 21.11 0.39 4.79
CA LYS A 224 19.79 1.01 4.68
C LYS A 224 18.85 0.23 3.74
N LEU A 225 19.36 -0.30 2.61
CA LEU A 225 18.57 -1.16 1.73
C LEU A 225 18.17 -2.48 2.40
N ILE A 226 19.10 -3.09 3.14
CA ILE A 226 18.85 -4.33 3.92
C ILE A 226 17.77 -4.07 4.98
N ASP A 227 17.85 -2.95 5.70
CA ASP A 227 16.90 -2.59 6.75
C ASP A 227 15.50 -2.30 6.15
N ILE A 228 15.44 -1.63 5.00
CA ILE A 228 14.18 -1.45 4.28
C ILE A 228 13.59 -2.83 3.90
N GLN A 229 14.37 -3.73 3.32
CA GLN A 229 13.88 -5.06 2.92
C GLN A 229 13.34 -5.86 4.12
N LYS A 230 14.00 -5.80 5.27
CA LYS A 230 13.52 -6.43 6.51
C LYS A 230 12.17 -5.84 6.97
N ASN A 231 12.01 -4.53 6.83
CA ASN A 231 10.78 -3.85 7.23
C ASN A 231 9.63 -4.11 6.27
N VAL A 232 9.90 -4.10 4.96
CA VAL A 232 8.86 -4.32 3.94
C VAL A 232 8.46 -5.78 3.77
N VAL A 233 9.25 -6.74 4.30
CA VAL A 233 8.95 -8.20 4.27
C VAL A 233 8.70 -8.74 2.85
N ILE A 234 9.33 -8.11 1.85
CA ILE A 234 9.29 -8.50 0.43
C ILE A 234 10.61 -8.12 -0.23
N PRO A 235 11.15 -8.90 -1.19
CA PRO A 235 12.34 -8.51 -1.93
C PRO A 235 12.16 -7.18 -2.66
N LEU A 236 13.19 -6.31 -2.66
CA LEU A 236 13.10 -4.98 -3.28
C LEU A 236 12.74 -5.01 -4.78
N PRO A 237 13.19 -5.99 -5.60
CA PRO A 237 12.73 -6.11 -6.98
C PRO A 237 11.21 -6.38 -7.08
N GLU A 238 10.67 -7.24 -6.22
CA GLU A 238 9.24 -7.54 -6.16
C GLU A 238 8.42 -6.33 -5.71
N LEU A 239 8.92 -5.58 -4.73
CA LEU A 239 8.30 -4.32 -4.29
C LEU A 239 8.13 -3.34 -5.47
N LYS A 240 9.15 -3.22 -6.32
CA LYS A 240 9.12 -2.37 -7.52
C LYS A 240 8.11 -2.87 -8.55
N GLU A 241 7.99 -4.19 -8.71
CA GLU A 241 7.04 -4.79 -9.64
C GLU A 241 5.59 -4.59 -9.17
N VAL A 242 5.31 -4.78 -7.88
CA VAL A 242 4.01 -4.47 -7.27
C VAL A 242 3.66 -2.99 -7.45
N ASN A 243 4.62 -2.08 -7.29
CA ASN A 243 4.40 -0.66 -7.56
C ASN A 243 4.04 -0.37 -9.01
N LYS A 244 4.65 -1.04 -9.99
CA LYS A 244 4.26 -0.90 -11.40
C LYS A 244 2.83 -1.37 -11.66
N GLN A 245 2.43 -2.50 -11.06
CA GLN A 245 1.07 -3.03 -11.17
C GLN A 245 0.05 -2.04 -10.57
N MET A 246 0.36 -1.45 -9.42
CA MET A 246 -0.45 -0.42 -8.79
C MET A 246 -0.61 0.81 -9.69
N ILE A 247 0.48 1.32 -10.28
CA ILE A 247 0.45 2.46 -11.20
C ILE A 247 -0.39 2.14 -12.46
N ALA A 248 -0.30 0.91 -12.97
CA ALA A 248 -1.12 0.48 -14.09
C ALA A 248 -2.62 0.45 -13.74
N GLY A 249 -2.98 -0.01 -12.54
CA GLY A 249 -4.36 0.04 -12.02
C GLY A 249 -4.87 1.46 -11.87
N GLU A 250 -4.06 2.36 -11.30
CA GLU A 250 -4.39 3.78 -11.17
C GLU A 250 -4.64 4.45 -12.54
N LYS A 251 -3.78 4.16 -13.51
CA LYS A 251 -3.94 4.68 -14.88
C LYS A 251 -5.27 4.24 -15.48
N ARG A 252 -5.63 2.95 -15.34
CA ARG A 252 -6.94 2.42 -15.81
C ARG A 252 -8.12 3.12 -15.12
N ALA A 253 -8.06 3.32 -13.81
CA ALA A 253 -9.10 4.01 -13.05
C ALA A 253 -9.24 5.47 -13.48
N ARG A 254 -8.12 6.17 -13.75
CA ARG A 254 -8.10 7.56 -14.22
C ARG A 254 -8.61 7.71 -15.65
N GLU A 255 -8.25 6.80 -16.55
CA GLU A 255 -8.76 6.80 -17.94
C GLU A 255 -10.26 6.51 -18.01
N ALA A 256 -10.80 5.80 -17.04
CA ALA A 256 -12.22 5.50 -16.97
C ALA A 256 -13.07 6.66 -16.39
N LYS A 257 -12.43 7.67 -15.78
CA LYS A 257 -13.09 8.91 -15.30
C LYS A 257 -13.17 9.99 -16.38
N ARG A 258 -12.41 9.87 -17.48
CA ARG A 258 -12.44 10.73 -18.66
C ARG A 258 -13.43 10.19 -19.68
#